data_88dade15b4063313af1aedcdf426601f
#
_entry.id   88dade15b4063313af1aedcdf426601f
#
_cell.length_a   1.000
_cell.length_b   1.000
_cell.length_c   1.000
_cell.angle_alpha   90.00
_cell.angle_beta   90.00
_cell.angle_gamma   90.00
#
_symmetry.space_group_name_H-M   'P 1'
#
loop_
_entity.id
_entity.type
_entity.pdbx_description
1 polymer ?
#
loop_
_entity_poly.entity_id
_entity_poly.type
_entity_poly.pdbx_seq_one_letter_code
_entity_poly.pdbx_strand_id
1 'polypeptide(L)'
;MKFSDYQRSIRETDQRPGKELEDMTVHLLGLAGEAGSVAAAYKKYIRDGAADVAFKLRMREEIGDALWYLATIADHLGLNLDEVAMTNLDKTRGRXXXXETRTPTTQLSPIGSDFPAREHMSSSRE
;
A
#
# COMPACT_ATOMS: atom_id res chain seq x y z
N MET A 1 9.97 17.44 11.46
CA MET A 1 9.64 17.85 10.06
C MET A 1 8.19 17.51 9.78
N LYS A 2 7.44 18.47 9.28
CA LYS A 2 6.04 18.25 8.85
C LYS A 2 6.02 17.70 7.41
N PHE A 3 4.93 17.08 7.02
CA PHE A 3 4.77 16.65 5.63
C PHE A 3 4.84 17.81 4.65
N SER A 4 4.33 18.98 5.04
CA SER A 4 4.40 20.18 4.20
C SER A 4 5.83 20.66 4.00
N ASP A 5 6.71 20.50 5.00
CA ASP A 5 8.13 20.81 4.84
C ASP A 5 8.79 19.83 3.87
N TYR A 6 8.49 18.56 4.02
CA TYR A 6 8.97 17.51 3.11
C TYR A 6 8.51 17.78 1.69
N GLN A 7 7.21 18.09 1.54
CA GLN A 7 6.60 18.38 0.23
C GLN A 7 7.28 19.57 -0.46
N ARG A 8 7.66 20.59 0.32
CA ARG A 8 8.39 21.75 -0.22
C ARG A 8 9.78 21.34 -0.69
N SER A 9 10.47 20.52 0.12
CA SER A 9 11.85 20.12 -0.16
C SER A 9 11.96 19.19 -1.37
N ILE A 10 10.98 18.33 -1.62
CA ILE A 10 11.04 17.40 -2.76
C ILE A 10 11.04 18.12 -4.11
N ARG A 11 10.52 19.35 -4.17
CA ARG A 11 10.52 20.13 -5.41
C ARG A 11 11.94 20.33 -5.96
N GLU A 12 12.94 20.32 -5.07
CA GLU A 12 14.35 20.46 -5.47
C GLU A 12 14.86 19.22 -6.20
N THR A 13 14.22 18.08 -6.00
CA THR A 13 14.65 16.81 -6.57
C THR A 13 13.73 16.33 -7.70
N ASP A 14 12.60 16.99 -7.90
CA ASP A 14 11.65 16.62 -8.96
C ASP A 14 12.20 17.09 -10.32
N GLN A 15 12.50 16.13 -11.18
CA GLN A 15 13.01 16.41 -12.53
C GLN A 15 11.89 16.69 -13.53
N ARG A 16 10.63 16.55 -13.10
CA ARG A 16 9.46 16.79 -13.95
C ARG A 16 8.45 17.65 -13.19
N PRO A 17 8.84 18.92 -12.89
CA PRO A 17 7.98 19.79 -12.06
C PRO A 17 6.76 20.34 -12.82
N GLY A 18 6.58 19.99 -14.07
CA GLY A 18 5.47 20.43 -14.89
C GLY A 18 4.14 19.82 -14.43
N LYS A 19 3.06 20.41 -14.91
CA LYS A 19 1.70 19.95 -14.61
C LYS A 19 1.05 19.26 -15.79
N GLU A 20 1.89 18.87 -16.77
CA GLU A 20 1.39 18.17 -17.93
C GLU A 20 0.96 16.74 -17.58
N LEU A 21 0.04 16.22 -18.34
CA LEU A 21 -0.48 14.87 -18.15
C LEU A 21 0.64 13.82 -18.18
N GLU A 22 1.62 14.02 -19.06
CA GLU A 22 2.75 13.12 -19.16
C GLU A 22 3.57 13.07 -17.87
N ASP A 23 3.83 14.24 -17.26
CA ASP A 23 4.59 14.29 -16.00
C ASP A 23 3.85 13.55 -14.89
N MET A 24 2.54 13.77 -14.76
CA MET A 24 1.70 13.08 -13.78
C MET A 24 1.73 11.55 -14.03
N THR A 25 1.65 11.14 -15.29
CA THR A 25 1.68 9.73 -15.67
C THR A 25 2.98 9.07 -15.19
N VAL A 26 4.12 9.73 -15.42
CA VAL A 26 5.43 9.22 -14.97
C VAL A 26 5.44 9.04 -13.44
N HIS A 27 4.94 10.03 -12.70
CA HIS A 27 4.90 9.94 -11.24
C HIS A 27 3.98 8.83 -10.74
N LEU A 28 2.81 8.64 -11.39
CA LEU A 28 1.89 7.57 -11.03
C LEU A 28 2.47 6.19 -11.30
N LEU A 29 3.14 6.03 -12.45
CA LEU A 29 3.83 4.78 -12.77
C LEU A 29 4.99 4.51 -11.80
N GLY A 30 5.70 5.58 -11.40
CA GLY A 30 6.75 5.48 -10.39
C GLY A 30 6.20 4.97 -9.06
N LEU A 31 5.08 5.53 -8.62
CA LEU A 31 4.42 5.08 -7.39
C LEU A 31 4.05 3.58 -7.46
N ALA A 32 3.48 3.15 -8.59
CA ALA A 32 3.13 1.74 -8.79
C ALA A 32 4.38 0.85 -8.70
N GLY A 33 5.49 1.30 -9.29
CA GLY A 33 6.77 0.60 -9.23
C GLY A 33 7.27 0.45 -7.80
N GLU A 34 7.25 1.54 -7.01
CA GLU A 34 7.75 1.51 -5.64
C GLU A 34 6.84 0.67 -4.74
N ALA A 35 5.52 0.69 -4.96
CA ALA A 35 4.62 -0.20 -4.24
C ALA A 35 4.97 -1.67 -4.51
N GLY A 36 5.30 -1.99 -5.76
CA GLY A 36 5.79 -3.32 -6.13
C GLY A 36 7.12 -3.65 -5.46
N SER A 37 8.02 -2.68 -5.34
CA SER A 37 9.32 -2.86 -4.68
C SER A 37 9.15 -3.17 -3.19
N VAL A 38 8.22 -2.49 -2.51
CA VAL A 38 7.88 -2.79 -1.11
C VAL A 38 7.44 -4.25 -0.98
N ALA A 39 6.52 -4.68 -1.85
CA ALA A 39 6.01 -6.07 -1.83
C ALA A 39 7.12 -7.07 -2.14
N ALA A 40 7.99 -6.75 -3.11
CA ALA A 40 9.11 -7.61 -3.50
C ALA A 40 10.13 -7.77 -2.36
N ALA A 41 10.39 -6.69 -1.61
CA ALA A 41 11.29 -6.73 -0.47
C ALA A 41 10.77 -7.71 0.60
N TYR A 42 9.46 -7.68 0.86
CA TYR A 42 8.84 -8.60 1.82
C TYR A 42 8.86 -10.04 1.32
N LYS A 43 8.54 -10.24 0.04
CA LYS A 43 8.60 -11.57 -0.59
C LYS A 43 10.00 -12.18 -0.45
N LYS A 44 11.03 -11.39 -0.73
CA LYS A 44 12.43 -11.83 -0.62
C LYS A 44 12.77 -12.19 0.83
N TYR A 45 12.32 -11.37 1.79
CA TYR A 45 12.55 -11.63 3.21
C TYR A 45 11.97 -12.98 3.63
N ILE A 46 10.74 -13.28 3.23
CA ILE A 46 10.08 -14.54 3.56
C ILE A 46 10.78 -15.73 2.86
N ARG A 47 11.09 -15.58 1.58
CA ARG A 47 11.69 -16.66 0.79
C ARG A 47 13.11 -17.01 1.26
N ASP A 48 13.93 -15.99 1.49
CA ASP A 48 15.37 -16.18 1.71
C ASP A 48 15.76 -16.17 3.19
N GLY A 49 14.86 -15.78 4.09
CA GLY A 49 15.13 -15.73 5.52
C GLY A 49 16.21 -14.71 5.89
N ALA A 50 16.19 -13.55 5.24
CA ALA A 50 17.17 -12.50 5.48
C ALA A 50 17.11 -11.98 6.92
N ALA A 51 18.23 -11.41 7.40
CA ALA A 51 18.27 -10.81 8.74
C ALA A 51 17.30 -9.62 8.84
N ASP A 52 16.63 -9.50 9.97
CA ASP A 52 15.65 -8.45 10.24
C ASP A 52 16.20 -7.03 9.97
N VAL A 53 17.45 -6.80 10.34
CA VAL A 53 18.08 -5.47 10.16
C VAL A 53 18.17 -5.12 8.68
N ALA A 54 18.64 -6.05 7.86
CA ALA A 54 18.75 -5.84 6.41
C ALA A 54 17.38 -5.62 5.77
N PHE A 55 16.38 -6.39 6.20
CA PHE A 55 15.00 -6.23 5.73
C PHE A 55 14.45 -4.84 6.09
N LYS A 56 14.64 -4.40 7.33
CA LYS A 56 14.14 -3.10 7.79
C LYS A 56 14.81 -1.94 7.05
N LEU A 57 16.11 -2.05 6.78
CA LEU A 57 16.83 -1.04 6.00
C LEU A 57 16.27 -0.96 4.58
N ARG A 58 16.06 -2.09 3.94
CA ARG A 58 15.46 -2.14 2.60
C ARG A 58 14.06 -1.54 2.60
N MET A 59 13.22 -1.93 3.56
CA MET A 59 11.86 -1.39 3.68
C MET A 59 11.86 0.12 3.87
N ARG A 60 12.81 0.65 4.66
CA ARG A 60 12.94 2.10 4.85
C ARG A 60 13.17 2.81 3.52
N GLU A 61 14.05 2.26 2.68
CA GLU A 61 14.35 2.84 1.35
C GLU A 61 13.09 2.82 0.47
N GLU A 62 12.47 1.65 0.33
CA GLU A 62 11.30 1.49 -0.55
C GLU A 62 10.11 2.34 -0.11
N ILE A 63 9.88 2.41 1.22
CA ILE A 63 8.81 3.27 1.77
C ILE A 63 9.15 4.74 1.50
N GLY A 64 10.41 5.13 1.65
CA GLY A 64 10.84 6.49 1.36
C GLY A 64 10.59 6.86 -0.10
N ASP A 65 10.92 5.98 -1.03
CA ASP A 65 10.70 6.21 -2.45
C ASP A 65 9.21 6.33 -2.78
N ALA A 66 8.38 5.46 -2.18
CA ALA A 66 6.92 5.56 -2.33
C ALA A 66 6.39 6.88 -1.77
N LEU A 67 6.91 7.31 -0.61
CA LEU A 67 6.52 8.59 0.00
C LEU A 67 6.89 9.77 -0.89
N TRP A 68 8.07 9.72 -1.53
CA TRP A 68 8.49 10.76 -2.46
C TRP A 68 7.48 10.91 -3.60
N TYR A 69 7.07 9.80 -4.21
CA TYR A 69 6.07 9.85 -5.29
C TYR A 69 4.72 10.35 -4.81
N LEU A 70 4.28 9.90 -3.63
CA LEU A 70 3.00 10.38 -3.05
C LEU A 70 3.03 11.89 -2.82
N ALA A 71 4.11 12.39 -2.24
CA ALA A 71 4.26 13.82 -1.96
C ALA A 71 4.34 14.63 -3.25
N THR A 72 5.03 14.11 -4.26
CA THR A 72 5.14 14.77 -5.57
C THR A 72 3.79 14.84 -6.27
N ILE A 73 3.03 13.75 -6.26
CA ILE A 73 1.68 13.70 -6.84
C ILE A 73 0.78 14.72 -6.13
N ALA A 74 0.82 14.75 -4.79
CA ALA A 74 0.03 15.72 -4.02
C ALA A 74 0.41 17.15 -4.40
N ASP A 75 1.70 17.42 -4.55
CA ASP A 75 2.19 18.75 -4.93
C ASP A 75 1.68 19.16 -6.31
N HIS A 76 1.75 18.26 -7.30
CA HIS A 76 1.26 18.51 -8.65
C HIS A 76 -0.25 18.82 -8.67
N LEU A 77 -1.00 18.22 -7.75
CA LEU A 77 -2.44 18.42 -7.63
C LEU A 77 -2.81 19.63 -6.75
N GLY A 78 -1.83 20.31 -6.17
CA GLY A 78 -2.06 21.43 -5.27
C GLY A 78 -2.62 20.98 -3.90
N LEU A 79 -2.41 19.74 -3.51
CA LEU A 79 -2.90 19.20 -2.24
C LEU A 79 -1.82 19.33 -1.17
N ASN A 80 -2.23 19.75 0.03
CA ASN A 80 -1.34 19.81 1.19
C ASN A 80 -1.29 18.43 1.85
N LEU A 81 -0.11 17.84 1.96
CA LEU A 81 0.04 16.47 2.44
C LEU A 81 -0.30 16.33 3.93
N ASP A 82 -0.11 17.39 4.74
CA ASP A 82 -0.57 17.38 6.13
C ASP A 82 -2.09 17.24 6.20
N GLU A 83 -2.81 17.97 5.33
CA GLU A 83 -4.28 17.88 5.26
C GLU A 83 -4.75 16.53 4.75
N VAL A 84 -4.05 15.98 3.76
CA VAL A 84 -4.36 14.63 3.24
C VAL A 84 -4.23 13.61 4.36
N ALA A 85 -3.15 13.69 5.14
CA ALA A 85 -2.92 12.76 6.25
C ALA A 85 -3.99 12.91 7.33
N MET A 86 -4.34 14.16 7.70
CA MET A 86 -5.36 14.43 8.72
C MET A 86 -6.72 13.90 8.29
N THR A 87 -7.12 14.20 7.05
CA THR A 87 -8.39 13.72 6.49
C THR A 87 -8.48 12.20 6.52
N ASN A 88 -7.37 11.53 6.18
CA ASN A 88 -7.31 10.07 6.21
C ASN A 88 -7.47 9.54 7.65
N LEU A 89 -6.79 10.17 8.61
CA LEU A 89 -6.91 9.76 10.02
C LEU A 89 -8.34 9.92 10.53
N ASP A 90 -8.98 11.03 10.22
CA ASP A 90 -10.36 11.27 10.65
C ASP A 90 -11.32 10.24 10.05
N LYS A 91 -11.14 9.94 8.77
CA LYS A 91 -11.93 8.91 8.08
C LYS A 91 -11.74 7.54 8.72
N THR A 92 -10.50 7.16 9.02
CA THR A 92 -10.22 5.84 9.60
C THR A 92 -10.69 5.74 11.05
N ARG A 93 -10.58 6.81 11.83
CA ARG A 93 -11.11 6.87 13.20
C ARG A 93 -12.63 6.78 13.18
N GLY A 94 -13.30 7.46 12.27
CA GLY A 94 -14.75 7.38 12.09
C GLY A 94 -15.22 5.95 11.75
N ARG A 95 -14.49 5.28 10.97
CA ARG A 95 -14.75 3.86 10.66
C ARG A 95 -14.62 2.94 11.87
N UNK A 96 -13.73 3.25 12.58
CA UNK A 96 -13.47 2.49 13.79
C UNK A 96 -14.57 2.69 14.78
N UNK A 97 -15.11 3.79 14.76
CA UNK A 97 -16.17 4.07 15.59
C UNK A 97 -17.45 3.48 15.09
N UNK A 98 -17.55 3.27 14.07
CA UNK A 98 -18.60 2.62 13.48
C UNK A 98 -18.60 1.12 13.62
N UNK A 99 -17.61 0.77 13.87
CA UNK A 99 -17.42 -0.59 14.10
C UNK A 99 -17.73 -1.00 15.50
N GLU A 100 -17.47 -0.19 16.31
CA GLU A 100 -17.74 -0.40 17.75
C GLU A 100 -19.25 -0.34 18.09
N THR A 101 -19.98 0.42 17.32
CA THR A 101 -21.44 0.51 17.53
C THR A 101 -22.20 -0.62 16.82
N ARG A 102 -21.50 -1.40 16.02
CA ARG A 102 -22.11 -2.53 15.33
C ARG A 102 -22.04 -3.74 16.26
N THR A 103 -23.09 -4.02 16.98
CA THR A 103 -23.25 -5.29 17.71
C THR A 103 -23.10 -6.44 16.71
N PRO A 104 -22.30 -7.43 17.01
CA PRO A 104 -22.16 -8.58 16.09
C PRO A 104 -23.43 -9.42 16.18
N THR A 105 -24.37 -9.14 15.29
CA THR A 105 -25.52 -10.01 15.11
C THR A 105 -25.33 -10.74 13.78
N THR A 106 -24.52 -11.74 13.82
CA THR A 106 -24.61 -12.91 12.93
C THR A 106 -23.53 -13.88 13.38
N GLN A 107 -23.95 -14.91 14.06
CA GLN A 107 -23.13 -16.10 14.16
C GLN A 107 -23.02 -16.65 12.74
N LEU A 108 -21.84 -16.48 12.15
CA LEU A 108 -21.50 -17.23 10.94
C LEU A 108 -21.44 -18.70 11.37
N SER A 109 -22.38 -19.49 10.88
CA SER A 109 -22.30 -20.94 10.98
C SER A 109 -20.94 -21.39 10.42
N PRO A 110 -20.29 -22.37 11.05
CA PRO A 110 -19.00 -22.83 10.54
C PRO A 110 -19.15 -23.34 9.10
N ILE A 111 -18.29 -22.83 8.24
CA ILE A 111 -18.20 -23.32 6.85
C ILE A 111 -17.63 -24.74 6.92
N GLY A 112 -18.49 -25.69 6.86
CA GLY A 112 -18.03 -27.06 6.85
C GLY A 112 -19.14 -28.05 6.95
N SER A 113 -19.63 -28.51 5.83
CA SER A 113 -20.23 -29.81 5.61
C SER A 113 -20.79 -29.95 4.20
N ASP A 114 -20.79 -28.90 3.40
CA ASP A 114 -21.42 -28.95 2.08
C ASP A 114 -20.45 -28.96 0.91
N PHE A 115 -19.18 -29.33 1.14
CA PHE A 115 -18.29 -29.63 0.03
C PHE A 115 -18.46 -31.10 -0.35
N PRO A 116 -18.91 -31.38 -1.57
CA PRO A 116 -18.99 -32.77 -2.00
C PRO A 116 -17.58 -33.39 -2.02
N ALA A 117 -17.46 -34.58 -1.49
CA ALA A 117 -16.21 -35.31 -1.51
C ALA A 117 -15.74 -35.45 -2.98
N ARG A 118 -14.47 -35.17 -3.21
CA ARG A 118 -13.86 -35.40 -4.52
C ARG A 118 -13.90 -36.88 -4.81
N GLU A 119 -14.68 -37.29 -5.80
CA GLU A 119 -14.63 -38.64 -6.32
C GLU A 119 -13.27 -38.90 -6.96
N HIS A 120 -12.55 -39.88 -6.41
CA HIS A 120 -11.34 -40.37 -7.02
C HIS A 120 -11.69 -40.97 -8.39
N MET A 121 -11.32 -40.23 -9.43
CA MET A 121 -11.34 -40.86 -10.77
C MET A 121 -10.19 -41.84 -10.83
N SER A 122 -10.51 -43.09 -10.63
CA SER A 122 -9.59 -44.20 -10.85
C SER A 122 -9.38 -44.30 -12.36
N SER A 123 -8.18 -43.98 -12.80
CA SER A 123 -7.77 -44.19 -14.19
C SER A 123 -7.48 -45.68 -14.38
N SER A 124 -8.39 -46.38 -15.01
CA SER A 124 -8.12 -47.74 -15.52
C SER A 124 -7.34 -47.59 -16.82
N ARG A 125 -6.09 -47.98 -16.78
CA ARG A 125 -5.32 -48.19 -18.01
C ARG A 125 -5.59 -49.64 -18.48
N GLU A 126 -6.07 -49.76 -19.68
CA GLU A 126 -5.89 -50.93 -20.54
C GLU A 126 -5.18 -50.49 -21.79
#